data_c3d5d2cd3e8d14b44a8aa7328b889310
#
_entry.id   c3d5d2cd3e8d14b44a8aa7328b889310
#
_cell.length_a   1.000
_cell.length_b   1.000
_cell.length_c   1.000
_cell.angle_alpha   90.00
_cell.angle_beta   90.00
_cell.angle_gamma   90.00
#
_symmetry.space_group_name_H-M   'P 1'
#
loop_
_entity.id
_entity.type
_entity.pdbx_description
1 polymer ?
#
loop_
_entity_poly.entity_id
_entity_poly.type
_entity_poly.pdbx_seq_one_letter_code
_entity_poly.pdbx_strand_id
1 'polypeptide(L)'
;MKRLDCLSVPKSRDLKDPGDDVVSVLPDKFYGVFDGATDTTGTFRGPCSPGRFAATSAAQAMLRQVLQAQGPVADPQVWLAAMNAAIRDGLLNLGVPQARVSTTAAMALPIGSDMHFLMVGDSGLRINGYDITHMTKDVDRLFTQVRLATRALLRLQGLQGDDLEAATRELVFKGLDPSRQSVLSRAQVEQIVDQVSMACQGQLMPDAMDCLPDMVSRGIAGGQYQFANQSGHSLAYASVDGSQTRGKDLLYFSRPVADVQSIELFTDGYMSCPQGGVSVMDWEANFAKDEAQDPEKIGRYAGVKGSSQAYFSDDRTVLSLSF
;
A
#
# COMPACT_ATOMS: atom_id res chain seq x y z
N MET A 1 25.27 9.94 9.84
CA MET A 1 24.30 10.45 8.84
C MET A 1 24.69 11.87 8.42
N LYS A 2 24.74 12.16 7.10
CA LYS A 2 25.07 13.49 6.54
C LYS A 2 23.84 14.31 6.19
N ARG A 3 22.80 13.64 5.69
CA ARG A 3 21.54 14.27 5.28
C ARG A 3 20.36 13.36 5.61
N LEU A 4 19.26 13.98 6.02
CA LEU A 4 17.95 13.37 6.18
C LEU A 4 16.91 14.34 5.63
N ASP A 5 16.15 13.90 4.65
CA ASP A 5 15.00 14.60 4.10
C ASP A 5 13.79 13.67 4.13
N CYS A 6 12.62 14.20 4.40
CA CYS A 6 11.37 13.46 4.27
C CYS A 6 10.28 14.34 3.70
N LEU A 7 9.37 13.71 2.98
CA LEU A 7 8.16 14.32 2.46
C LEU A 7 7.02 13.32 2.55
N SER A 8 5.88 13.78 3.06
CA SER A 8 4.63 13.02 3.04
C SER A 8 3.53 13.95 2.54
N VAL A 9 2.87 13.55 1.47
CA VAL A 9 1.84 14.35 0.78
C VAL A 9 0.58 13.51 0.68
N PRO A 10 -0.56 14.00 1.22
CA PRO A 10 -1.81 13.27 1.15
C PRO A 10 -2.32 13.17 -0.30
N LYS A 11 -3.13 12.13 -0.56
CA LYS A 11 -3.86 11.99 -1.82
C LYS A 11 -4.87 13.11 -2.03
N SER A 12 -5.42 13.66 -0.97
CA SER A 12 -6.29 14.83 -1.04
C SER A 12 -5.51 16.07 -1.50
N ARG A 13 -5.99 16.73 -2.55
CA ARG A 13 -5.40 18.02 -3.00
C ARG A 13 -5.74 19.16 -2.03
N ASP A 14 -6.72 18.98 -1.13
CA ASP A 14 -6.89 19.82 0.05
C ASP A 14 -5.96 19.31 1.16
N LEU A 15 -4.84 19.99 1.34
CA LEU A 15 -3.77 19.62 2.29
C LEU A 15 -4.19 19.66 3.78
N LYS A 16 -5.46 19.87 4.10
CA LYS A 16 -5.98 19.77 5.47
C LYS A 16 -6.11 18.31 5.94
N ASP A 17 -6.28 17.36 5.01
CA ASP A 17 -6.23 15.94 5.31
C ASP A 17 -4.77 15.53 5.47
N PRO A 18 -4.34 14.94 6.61
CA PRO A 18 -2.98 14.49 6.79
C PRO A 18 -2.61 13.24 6.00
N GLY A 19 -3.57 12.60 5.29
CA GLY A 19 -3.39 11.31 4.63
C GLY A 19 -3.25 10.13 5.60
N ASP A 20 -3.03 8.95 5.04
CA ASP A 20 -2.90 7.71 5.81
C ASP A 20 -1.43 7.33 6.08
N ASP A 21 -0.50 7.85 5.29
CA ASP A 21 0.94 7.60 5.41
C ASP A 21 1.56 8.22 6.66
N VAL A 22 2.53 7.51 7.24
CA VAL A 22 3.29 7.97 8.41
C VAL A 22 4.79 7.78 8.21
N VAL A 23 5.56 8.83 8.46
CA VAL A 23 7.03 8.75 8.59
C VAL A 23 7.39 8.65 10.07
N SER A 24 8.34 7.81 10.39
CA SER A 24 8.89 7.71 11.74
C SER A 24 10.41 7.64 11.68
N VAL A 25 11.05 8.55 12.39
CA VAL A 25 12.52 8.70 12.40
C VAL A 25 13.03 8.87 13.81
N LEU A 26 14.03 8.08 14.18
CA LEU A 26 14.91 8.33 15.31
C LEU A 26 16.34 8.33 14.75
N PRO A 27 16.99 9.49 14.59
CA PRO A 27 18.30 9.60 13.96
C PRO A 27 19.32 8.61 14.51
N ASP A 28 20.05 7.96 13.60
CA ASP A 28 21.07 6.93 13.87
C ASP A 28 20.56 5.65 14.56
N LYS A 29 19.21 5.48 14.67
CA LYS A 29 18.60 4.32 15.33
C LYS A 29 17.45 3.68 14.55
N PHE A 30 16.59 4.48 13.91
CA PHE A 30 15.41 3.96 13.24
C PHE A 30 14.91 4.91 12.14
N TYR A 31 14.53 4.32 11.02
CA TYR A 31 13.95 4.99 9.87
C TYR A 31 12.81 4.14 9.34
N GLY A 32 11.62 4.72 9.11
CA GLY A 32 10.48 3.97 8.62
C GLY A 32 9.45 4.83 7.92
N VAL A 33 8.85 4.28 6.88
CA VAL A 33 7.62 4.75 6.23
C VAL A 33 6.56 3.67 6.38
N PHE A 34 5.33 4.09 6.62
CA PHE A 34 4.17 3.23 6.85
C PHE A 34 3.02 3.77 6.02
N ASP A 35 2.47 2.96 5.12
CA ASP A 35 1.34 3.30 4.29
C ASP A 35 0.08 2.65 4.86
N GLY A 36 -0.89 3.48 5.20
CA GLY A 36 -2.11 3.06 5.87
C GLY A 36 -3.24 2.71 4.92
N ALA A 37 -3.84 1.53 5.07
CA ALA A 37 -4.94 1.07 4.24
C ALA A 37 -6.32 1.36 4.84
N THR A 38 -7.28 1.63 3.98
CA THR A 38 -8.68 1.93 4.34
C THR A 38 -9.36 0.73 5.01
N ASP A 39 -10.12 0.96 6.10
CA ASP A 39 -11.02 -0.05 6.68
C ASP A 39 -12.13 -0.42 5.71
N THR A 40 -12.11 -1.67 5.28
CA THR A 40 -13.09 -2.21 4.32
C THR A 40 -14.44 -2.54 4.98
N THR A 41 -14.53 -2.61 6.30
CA THR A 41 -15.77 -2.88 7.03
C THR A 41 -16.59 -1.64 7.33
N GLY A 42 -15.94 -0.46 7.35
CA GLY A 42 -16.54 0.80 7.79
C GLY A 42 -16.95 0.80 9.27
N THR A 43 -16.35 -0.08 10.07
CA THR A 43 -16.68 -0.22 11.52
C THR A 43 -15.74 0.54 12.42
N PHE A 44 -14.60 0.98 11.92
CA PHE A 44 -13.64 1.77 12.69
C PHE A 44 -14.24 3.09 13.18
N ARG A 45 -13.99 3.42 14.44
CA ARG A 45 -14.45 4.64 15.11
C ARG A 45 -13.32 5.19 15.97
N GLY A 46 -12.28 5.71 15.32
CA GLY A 46 -11.11 6.30 15.97
C GLY A 46 -11.01 7.81 15.74
N PRO A 47 -9.98 8.44 16.30
CA PRO A 47 -9.75 9.89 16.21
C PRO A 47 -9.15 10.32 14.85
N CYS A 48 -8.76 9.37 14.00
CA CYS A 48 -8.19 9.60 12.66
C CYS A 48 -8.74 8.54 11.68
N SER A 49 -8.28 8.53 10.45
CA SER A 49 -8.61 7.47 9.49
C SER A 49 -8.10 6.09 9.95
N PRO A 50 -8.74 4.99 9.52
CA PRO A 50 -8.32 3.62 9.86
C PRO A 50 -6.88 3.33 9.46
N GLY A 51 -6.47 3.73 8.25
CA GLY A 51 -5.12 3.56 7.73
C GLY A 51 -4.09 4.30 8.58
N ARG A 52 -4.34 5.58 8.84
CA ARG A 52 -3.45 6.37 9.69
C ARG A 52 -3.35 5.83 11.12
N PHE A 53 -4.41 5.28 11.66
CA PHE A 53 -4.40 4.62 12.97
C PHE A 53 -3.43 3.42 12.96
N ALA A 54 -3.53 2.55 11.95
CA ALA A 54 -2.67 1.37 11.83
C ALA A 54 -1.19 1.78 11.64
N ALA A 55 -0.92 2.70 10.70
CA ALA A 55 0.42 3.21 10.41
C ALA A 55 1.05 3.87 11.64
N THR A 56 0.30 4.72 12.37
CA THR A 56 0.77 5.37 13.61
C THR A 56 1.04 4.36 14.72
N SER A 57 0.16 3.37 14.89
CA SER A 57 0.32 2.34 15.93
C SER A 57 1.57 1.48 15.68
N ALA A 58 1.79 1.08 14.42
CA ALA A 58 2.96 0.32 14.01
C ALA A 58 4.26 1.14 14.20
N ALA A 59 4.28 2.39 13.73
CA ALA A 59 5.42 3.29 13.88
C ALA A 59 5.79 3.52 15.36
N GLN A 60 4.81 3.79 16.21
CA GLN A 60 5.02 3.97 17.66
C GLN A 60 5.53 2.69 18.34
N ALA A 61 5.05 1.51 17.92
CA ALA A 61 5.55 0.24 18.43
C ALA A 61 7.04 0.07 18.13
N MET A 62 7.47 0.38 16.89
CA MET A 62 8.87 0.32 16.51
C MET A 62 9.74 1.31 17.28
N LEU A 63 9.29 2.55 17.47
CA LEU A 63 10.01 3.52 18.31
C LEU A 63 10.20 3.02 19.75
N ARG A 64 9.18 2.38 20.34
CA ARG A 64 9.30 1.77 21.67
C ARG A 64 10.33 0.65 21.70
N GLN A 65 10.38 -0.22 20.68
CA GLN A 65 11.38 -1.29 20.56
C GLN A 65 12.81 -0.72 20.53
N VAL A 66 13.01 0.32 19.70
CA VAL A 66 14.33 0.94 19.52
C VAL A 66 14.80 1.72 20.75
N LEU A 67 13.87 2.25 21.54
CA LEU A 67 14.14 3.02 22.76
C LEU A 67 14.32 2.14 24.01
N GLN A 68 14.14 0.83 23.93
CA GLN A 68 14.43 -0.07 25.06
C GLN A 68 15.89 0.00 25.48
N ALA A 69 16.16 -0.21 26.76
CA ALA A 69 17.49 -0.07 27.34
C ALA A 69 18.56 -0.97 26.70
N GLN A 70 18.16 -2.12 26.17
CA GLN A 70 19.04 -3.07 25.47
C GLN A 70 19.09 -2.85 23.95
N GLY A 71 18.36 -1.86 23.44
CA GLY A 71 18.22 -1.63 22.01
C GLY A 71 17.35 -2.69 21.27
N PRO A 72 17.16 -2.53 19.97
CA PRO A 72 16.38 -3.48 19.18
C PRO A 72 17.16 -4.79 18.96
N VAL A 73 16.45 -5.91 19.03
CA VAL A 73 16.98 -7.22 18.62
C VAL A 73 16.88 -7.33 17.11
N ALA A 74 17.90 -7.91 16.45
CA ALA A 74 17.92 -8.14 15.01
C ALA A 74 17.04 -9.35 14.62
N ASP A 75 15.75 -9.27 14.95
CA ASP A 75 14.75 -10.30 14.68
C ASP A 75 13.46 -9.66 14.12
N PRO A 76 13.15 -9.84 12.82
CA PRO A 76 11.96 -9.28 12.20
C PRO A 76 10.66 -9.79 12.82
N GLN A 77 10.64 -11.00 13.40
CA GLN A 77 9.45 -11.54 14.05
C GLN A 77 9.10 -10.77 15.34
N VAL A 78 10.10 -10.31 16.08
CA VAL A 78 9.91 -9.46 17.27
C VAL A 78 9.31 -8.12 16.86
N TRP A 79 9.79 -7.53 15.76
CA TRP A 79 9.26 -6.25 15.26
C TRP A 79 7.84 -6.37 14.77
N LEU A 80 7.54 -7.41 13.96
CA LEU A 80 6.20 -7.70 13.45
C LEU A 80 5.22 -7.97 14.59
N ALA A 81 5.61 -8.76 15.58
CA ALA A 81 4.79 -9.05 16.75
C ALA A 81 4.46 -7.77 17.54
N ALA A 82 5.44 -6.87 17.73
CA ALA A 82 5.23 -5.61 18.43
C ALA A 82 4.26 -4.68 17.68
N MET A 83 4.41 -4.55 16.37
CA MET A 83 3.52 -3.73 15.53
C MET A 83 2.09 -4.27 15.54
N ASN A 84 1.92 -5.57 15.34
CA ASN A 84 0.59 -6.22 15.35
C ASN A 84 -0.07 -6.15 16.73
N ALA A 85 0.69 -6.33 17.82
CA ALA A 85 0.17 -6.17 19.17
C ALA A 85 -0.35 -4.75 19.39
N ALA A 86 0.40 -3.72 18.96
CA ALA A 86 -0.02 -2.32 19.14
C ALA A 86 -1.32 -1.99 18.38
N ILE A 87 -1.50 -2.50 17.16
CA ILE A 87 -2.74 -2.32 16.41
C ILE A 87 -3.90 -3.03 17.13
N ARG A 88 -3.75 -4.31 17.47
CA ARG A 88 -4.77 -5.11 18.14
C ARG A 88 -5.21 -4.47 19.46
N ASP A 89 -4.23 -4.11 20.31
CA ASP A 89 -4.50 -3.53 21.62
C ASP A 89 -5.16 -2.13 21.48
N GLY A 90 -4.75 -1.35 20.48
CA GLY A 90 -5.39 -0.08 20.14
C GLY A 90 -6.84 -0.25 19.71
N LEU A 91 -7.17 -1.24 18.88
CA LEU A 91 -8.55 -1.55 18.48
C LEU A 91 -9.42 -2.00 19.67
N LEU A 92 -8.84 -2.81 20.57
CA LEU A 92 -9.50 -3.22 21.81
C LEU A 92 -9.81 -2.01 22.70
N ASN A 93 -8.86 -1.10 22.87
CA ASN A 93 -9.02 0.11 23.67
C ASN A 93 -10.07 1.08 23.10
N LEU A 94 -10.24 1.10 21.77
CA LEU A 94 -11.30 1.85 21.07
C LEU A 94 -12.66 1.16 21.10
N GLY A 95 -12.75 -0.08 21.59
CA GLY A 95 -13.99 -0.86 21.60
C GLY A 95 -14.45 -1.35 20.22
N VAL A 96 -13.53 -1.42 19.24
CA VAL A 96 -13.81 -1.85 17.85
C VAL A 96 -12.88 -2.98 17.40
N PRO A 97 -12.75 -4.08 18.14
CA PRO A 97 -11.79 -5.15 17.85
C PRO A 97 -12.04 -5.85 16.50
N GLN A 98 -13.24 -5.68 15.91
CA GLN A 98 -13.62 -6.23 14.60
C GLN A 98 -13.25 -5.34 13.42
N ALA A 99 -12.80 -4.09 13.66
CA ALA A 99 -12.41 -3.20 12.57
C ALA A 99 -11.16 -3.74 11.83
N ARG A 100 -11.19 -3.64 10.51
CA ARG A 100 -10.10 -4.11 9.64
C ARG A 100 -9.24 -2.95 9.25
N VAL A 101 -8.21 -2.71 10.05
CA VAL A 101 -7.21 -1.67 9.78
C VAL A 101 -5.88 -2.34 9.44
N SER A 102 -5.12 -1.77 8.54
CA SER A 102 -3.81 -2.33 8.19
C SER A 102 -2.84 -1.26 7.71
N THR A 103 -1.57 -1.61 7.71
CA THR A 103 -0.50 -0.79 7.13
C THR A 103 0.53 -1.68 6.46
N THR A 104 1.15 -1.17 5.39
CA THR A 104 2.42 -1.69 4.88
C THR A 104 3.58 -0.98 5.58
N ALA A 105 4.79 -1.41 5.38
CA ALA A 105 5.96 -0.76 5.98
C ALA A 105 7.24 -0.99 5.17
N ALA A 106 8.09 0.04 5.09
CA ALA A 106 9.49 -0.13 4.74
C ALA A 106 10.34 0.53 5.84
N MET A 107 11.28 -0.23 6.40
CA MET A 107 12.05 0.20 7.58
C MET A 107 13.53 -0.12 7.42
N ALA A 108 14.38 0.73 8.02
CA ALA A 108 15.81 0.53 8.15
C ALA A 108 16.28 0.81 9.59
N LEU A 109 17.04 -0.13 10.17
CA LEU A 109 17.55 -0.07 11.54
C LEU A 109 19.03 -0.42 11.56
N PRO A 110 19.93 0.48 12.01
CA PRO A 110 21.31 0.11 12.30
C PRO A 110 21.36 -0.67 13.63
N ILE A 111 21.88 -1.91 13.57
CA ILE A 111 22.09 -2.78 14.75
C ILE A 111 23.49 -3.37 14.66
N GLY A 112 24.35 -3.01 15.61
CA GLY A 112 25.76 -3.40 15.54
C GLY A 112 26.47 -2.78 14.33
N SER A 113 27.10 -3.61 13.51
CA SER A 113 27.79 -3.21 12.27
C SER A 113 26.90 -3.21 11.03
N ASP A 114 25.65 -3.65 11.17
CA ASP A 114 24.78 -3.89 10.03
C ASP A 114 23.56 -2.95 10.01
N MET A 115 23.15 -2.57 8.82
CA MET A 115 21.85 -1.95 8.54
C MET A 115 20.88 -3.06 8.19
N HIS A 116 19.85 -3.20 9.00
CA HIS A 116 18.77 -4.16 8.83
C HIS A 116 17.58 -3.53 8.15
N PHE A 117 17.01 -4.21 7.18
CA PHE A 117 15.87 -3.77 6.40
C PHE A 117 14.70 -4.73 6.59
N LEU A 118 13.50 -4.20 6.84
CA LEU A 118 12.25 -4.96 6.84
C LEU A 118 11.25 -4.26 5.93
N MET A 119 10.66 -5.03 5.02
CA MET A 119 9.58 -4.59 4.14
C MET A 119 8.38 -5.50 4.33
N VAL A 120 7.20 -4.91 4.43
CA VAL A 120 5.90 -5.58 4.53
C VAL A 120 4.97 -4.96 3.50
N GLY A 121 4.46 -5.75 2.56
CA GLY A 121 3.59 -5.28 1.49
C GLY A 121 4.36 -4.56 0.38
N ASP A 122 3.78 -3.51 -0.19
CA ASP A 122 4.21 -2.84 -1.40
C ASP A 122 4.89 -1.47 -1.19
N SER A 123 5.18 -1.08 0.04
CA SER A 123 6.15 -0.01 0.28
C SER A 123 7.53 -0.42 -0.25
N GLY A 124 8.31 0.56 -0.72
CA GLY A 124 9.57 0.30 -1.42
C GLY A 124 10.81 0.78 -0.68
N LEU A 125 11.95 0.26 -1.12
CA LEU A 125 13.28 0.59 -0.64
C LEU A 125 14.23 0.76 -1.83
N ARG A 126 15.04 1.82 -1.82
CA ARG A 126 16.19 1.96 -2.72
C ARG A 126 17.46 2.21 -1.92
N ILE A 127 18.51 1.42 -2.17
CA ILE A 127 19.82 1.56 -1.54
C ILE A 127 20.81 2.09 -2.55
N ASN A 128 21.65 3.04 -2.15
CA ASN A 128 22.73 3.63 -2.95
C ASN A 128 22.26 4.22 -4.29
N GLY A 129 20.96 4.61 -4.38
CA GLY A 129 20.38 5.22 -5.57
C GLY A 129 20.08 4.28 -6.75
N TYR A 130 20.41 2.99 -6.67
CA TYR A 130 20.25 2.04 -7.77
C TYR A 130 19.68 0.67 -7.39
N ASP A 131 19.88 0.18 -6.18
CA ASP A 131 19.39 -1.13 -5.74
C ASP A 131 17.97 -0.96 -5.19
N ILE A 132 17.00 -1.23 -6.04
CA ILE A 132 15.57 -1.00 -5.77
C ILE A 132 14.92 -2.32 -5.40
N THR A 133 14.25 -2.34 -4.26
CA THR A 133 13.33 -3.40 -3.85
C THR A 133 11.94 -2.81 -3.71
N HIS A 134 11.03 -3.25 -4.56
CA HIS A 134 9.63 -2.87 -4.54
C HIS A 134 8.81 -4.09 -4.93
N MET A 135 7.89 -4.47 -4.08
CA MET A 135 7.04 -5.64 -4.30
C MET A 135 5.66 -5.22 -4.79
N THR A 136 5.05 -6.06 -5.61
CA THR A 136 3.70 -5.86 -6.13
C THR A 136 2.81 -7.01 -5.68
N LYS A 137 1.56 -6.70 -5.38
CA LYS A 137 0.56 -7.69 -4.99
C LYS A 137 -0.20 -8.19 -6.22
N ASP A 138 -0.31 -9.50 -6.41
CA ASP A 138 -1.09 -10.06 -7.52
C ASP A 138 -2.57 -9.72 -7.40
N VAL A 139 -3.08 -9.54 -6.18
CA VAL A 139 -4.45 -9.10 -5.94
C VAL A 139 -4.71 -7.69 -6.49
N ASP A 140 -3.72 -6.79 -6.44
CA ASP A 140 -3.84 -5.45 -7.00
C ASP A 140 -3.76 -5.47 -8.52
N ARG A 141 -2.97 -6.38 -9.11
CA ARG A 141 -2.98 -6.63 -10.57
C ARG A 141 -4.36 -7.07 -11.05
N LEU A 142 -4.99 -7.99 -10.31
CA LEU A 142 -6.34 -8.44 -10.62
C LEU A 142 -7.33 -7.29 -10.55
N PHE A 143 -7.37 -6.54 -9.45
CA PHE A 143 -8.30 -5.42 -9.30
C PHE A 143 -7.99 -4.24 -10.24
N THR A 144 -6.75 -4.06 -10.66
CA THR A 144 -6.40 -3.11 -11.72
C THR A 144 -7.13 -3.48 -13.02
N GLN A 145 -7.12 -4.75 -13.42
CA GLN A 145 -7.85 -5.19 -14.63
C GLN A 145 -9.37 -5.06 -14.46
N VAL A 146 -9.91 -5.40 -13.26
CA VAL A 146 -11.33 -5.17 -12.94
C VAL A 146 -11.69 -3.69 -13.10
N ARG A 147 -10.85 -2.78 -12.58
CA ARG A 147 -11.05 -1.34 -12.72
C ARG A 147 -11.03 -0.90 -14.19
N LEU A 148 -10.03 -1.33 -14.96
CA LEU A 148 -9.92 -0.96 -16.37
C LEU A 148 -11.14 -1.40 -17.18
N ALA A 149 -11.61 -2.65 -17.01
CA ALA A 149 -12.79 -3.19 -17.69
C ALA A 149 -14.07 -2.45 -17.25
N THR A 150 -14.26 -2.24 -15.93
CA THR A 150 -15.42 -1.50 -15.40
C THR A 150 -15.44 -0.07 -15.93
N ARG A 151 -14.30 0.63 -15.89
CA ARG A 151 -14.18 2.01 -16.39
C ARG A 151 -14.50 2.11 -17.88
N ALA A 152 -14.05 1.15 -18.69
CA ALA A 152 -14.34 1.12 -20.12
C ALA A 152 -15.86 1.03 -20.39
N LEU A 153 -16.58 0.16 -19.67
CA LEU A 153 -18.02 0.05 -19.78
C LEU A 153 -18.77 1.29 -19.31
N LEU A 154 -18.40 1.87 -18.19
CA LEU A 154 -19.01 3.11 -17.69
C LEU A 154 -18.80 4.28 -18.65
N ARG A 155 -17.63 4.36 -19.28
CA ARG A 155 -17.34 5.36 -20.32
C ARG A 155 -18.24 5.19 -21.55
N LEU A 156 -18.53 3.95 -21.97
CA LEU A 156 -19.47 3.65 -23.05
C LEU A 156 -20.92 4.04 -22.66
N GLN A 157 -21.25 4.05 -21.39
CA GLN A 157 -22.53 4.54 -20.88
C GLN A 157 -22.61 6.08 -20.79
N GLY A 158 -21.53 6.79 -21.15
CA GLY A 158 -21.49 8.25 -21.21
C GLY A 158 -20.88 8.96 -20.00
N LEU A 159 -20.40 8.23 -18.97
CA LEU A 159 -19.69 8.85 -17.85
C LEU A 159 -18.32 9.38 -18.30
N GLN A 160 -17.89 10.52 -17.74
CA GLN A 160 -16.63 11.16 -18.07
C GLN A 160 -15.99 11.82 -16.83
N GLY A 161 -14.69 12.12 -16.92
CA GLY A 161 -13.97 12.90 -15.89
C GLY A 161 -14.08 12.31 -14.50
N ASP A 162 -14.29 13.17 -13.52
CA ASP A 162 -14.34 12.80 -12.10
C ASP A 162 -15.54 11.90 -11.77
N ASP A 163 -16.69 12.06 -12.45
CA ASP A 163 -17.86 11.18 -12.26
C ASP A 163 -17.55 9.75 -12.70
N LEU A 164 -16.83 9.59 -13.80
CA LEU A 164 -16.37 8.28 -14.27
C LEU A 164 -15.40 7.63 -13.27
N GLU A 165 -14.44 8.39 -12.74
CA GLU A 165 -13.50 7.86 -11.75
C GLU A 165 -14.20 7.51 -10.44
N ALA A 166 -15.08 8.38 -9.95
CA ALA A 166 -15.83 8.15 -8.71
C ALA A 166 -16.72 6.90 -8.81
N ALA A 167 -17.49 6.75 -9.89
CA ALA A 167 -18.35 5.59 -10.11
C ALA A 167 -17.53 4.30 -10.27
N THR A 168 -16.43 4.36 -11.02
CA THR A 168 -15.52 3.21 -11.19
C THR A 168 -14.95 2.77 -9.85
N ARG A 169 -14.42 3.72 -9.08
CA ARG A 169 -13.83 3.45 -7.76
C ARG A 169 -14.84 2.85 -6.79
N GLU A 170 -16.05 3.41 -6.74
CA GLU A 170 -17.13 2.90 -5.88
C GLU A 170 -17.49 1.46 -6.20
N LEU A 171 -17.72 1.15 -7.48
CA LEU A 171 -18.08 -0.20 -7.94
C LEU A 171 -16.97 -1.20 -7.66
N VAL A 172 -15.72 -0.89 -8.03
CA VAL A 172 -14.59 -1.79 -7.81
C VAL A 172 -14.34 -2.02 -6.32
N PHE A 173 -14.53 -1.00 -5.49
CA PHE A 173 -14.38 -1.13 -4.05
C PHE A 173 -15.49 -1.97 -3.42
N LYS A 174 -16.77 -1.70 -3.73
CA LYS A 174 -17.93 -2.37 -3.12
C LYS A 174 -18.25 -3.73 -3.75
N GLY A 175 -17.77 -3.97 -4.98
CA GLY A 175 -18.08 -5.15 -5.79
C GLY A 175 -19.17 -4.91 -6.82
N LEU A 176 -19.15 -5.75 -7.85
CA LEU A 176 -20.01 -5.64 -9.01
C LEU A 176 -21.21 -6.59 -8.94
N ASP A 177 -21.56 -7.14 -7.77
CA ASP A 177 -22.72 -8.02 -7.60
C ASP A 177 -23.99 -7.32 -8.10
N PRO A 178 -24.66 -7.83 -9.17
CA PRO A 178 -25.85 -7.19 -9.73
C PRO A 178 -27.03 -7.13 -8.77
N SER A 179 -27.01 -7.88 -7.66
CA SER A 179 -28.04 -7.81 -6.63
C SER A 179 -27.84 -6.63 -5.66
N ARG A 180 -26.65 -6.02 -5.66
CA ARG A 180 -26.24 -4.97 -4.73
C ARG A 180 -26.01 -3.61 -5.39
N GLN A 181 -25.97 -3.57 -6.70
CA GLN A 181 -25.82 -2.37 -7.50
C GLN A 181 -26.74 -2.41 -8.72
N SER A 182 -27.12 -1.26 -9.25
CA SER A 182 -28.03 -1.13 -10.42
C SER A 182 -27.36 -0.50 -11.65
N VAL A 183 -26.07 -0.22 -11.57
CA VAL A 183 -25.32 0.50 -12.62
C VAL A 183 -24.95 -0.44 -13.78
N LEU A 184 -24.57 -1.69 -13.45
CA LEU A 184 -24.19 -2.71 -14.43
C LEU A 184 -25.16 -3.88 -14.38
N SER A 185 -25.61 -4.31 -15.54
CA SER A 185 -26.40 -5.53 -15.71
C SER A 185 -25.55 -6.79 -15.46
N ARG A 186 -26.21 -7.93 -15.21
CA ARG A 186 -25.53 -9.22 -15.05
C ARG A 186 -24.64 -9.54 -16.26
N ALA A 187 -25.12 -9.34 -17.47
CA ALA A 187 -24.36 -9.60 -18.70
C ALA A 187 -23.09 -8.73 -18.81
N GLN A 188 -23.17 -7.48 -18.35
CA GLN A 188 -21.99 -6.59 -18.30
C GLN A 188 -20.98 -7.02 -17.24
N VAL A 189 -21.42 -7.54 -16.11
CA VAL A 189 -20.52 -8.09 -15.08
C VAL A 189 -19.84 -9.36 -15.59
N GLU A 190 -20.57 -10.26 -16.26
CA GLU A 190 -20.00 -11.44 -16.92
C GLU A 190 -18.97 -11.05 -17.99
N GLN A 191 -19.27 -10.03 -18.80
CA GLN A 191 -18.31 -9.47 -19.76
C GLN A 191 -17.03 -8.93 -19.08
N ILE A 192 -17.13 -8.27 -17.93
CA ILE A 192 -15.97 -7.82 -17.16
C ILE A 192 -15.14 -9.03 -16.70
N VAL A 193 -15.78 -10.07 -16.15
CA VAL A 193 -15.07 -11.28 -15.71
C VAL A 193 -14.32 -11.92 -16.89
N ASP A 194 -14.94 -12.04 -18.06
CA ASP A 194 -14.29 -12.60 -19.26
C ASP A 194 -13.11 -11.75 -19.72
N GLN A 195 -13.27 -10.43 -19.78
CA GLN A 195 -12.19 -9.51 -20.15
C GLN A 195 -11.01 -9.57 -19.18
N VAL A 196 -11.27 -9.58 -17.87
CA VAL A 196 -10.23 -9.69 -16.83
C VAL A 196 -9.55 -11.05 -16.92
N SER A 197 -10.32 -12.13 -17.13
CA SER A 197 -9.76 -13.47 -17.32
C SER A 197 -8.77 -13.51 -18.48
N MET A 198 -9.14 -12.96 -19.64
CA MET A 198 -8.23 -12.87 -20.79
C MET A 198 -7.00 -12.00 -20.51
N ALA A 199 -7.17 -10.84 -19.86
CA ALA A 199 -6.07 -9.94 -19.55
C ALA A 199 -5.07 -10.50 -18.54
N CYS A 200 -5.53 -11.33 -17.60
CA CYS A 200 -4.70 -11.95 -16.58
C CYS A 200 -4.14 -13.33 -16.97
N GLN A 201 -4.58 -13.88 -18.09
CA GLN A 201 -4.14 -15.20 -18.56
C GLN A 201 -2.62 -15.25 -18.77
N GLY A 202 -1.95 -16.22 -18.12
CA GLY A 202 -0.50 -16.36 -18.14
C GLY A 202 0.28 -15.34 -17.29
N GLN A 203 -0.41 -14.39 -16.66
CA GLN A 203 0.20 -13.41 -15.73
C GLN A 203 -0.08 -13.76 -14.27
N LEU A 204 -1.24 -14.33 -13.98
CA LEU A 204 -1.63 -14.80 -12.65
C LEU A 204 -1.72 -16.33 -12.64
N MET A 205 -1.55 -16.89 -11.46
CA MET A 205 -1.64 -18.33 -11.24
C MET A 205 -3.10 -18.83 -11.36
N PRO A 206 -3.32 -20.13 -11.67
CA PRO A 206 -4.67 -20.68 -11.81
C PRO A 206 -5.58 -20.47 -10.60
N ASP A 207 -5.06 -20.61 -9.38
CA ASP A 207 -5.82 -20.41 -8.14
C ASP A 207 -6.35 -18.97 -8.01
N ALA A 208 -5.62 -17.96 -8.50
CA ALA A 208 -6.09 -16.59 -8.58
C ALA A 208 -7.26 -16.45 -9.57
N MET A 209 -7.18 -17.15 -10.69
CA MET A 209 -8.22 -17.11 -11.72
C MET A 209 -9.51 -17.81 -11.27
N ASP A 210 -9.39 -18.90 -10.50
CA ASP A 210 -10.54 -19.59 -9.91
C ASP A 210 -11.34 -18.69 -8.95
N CYS A 211 -10.67 -17.76 -8.29
CA CYS A 211 -11.31 -16.78 -7.38
C CYS A 211 -11.90 -15.56 -8.10
N LEU A 212 -11.59 -15.33 -9.37
CA LEU A 212 -11.94 -14.09 -10.08
C LEU A 212 -13.44 -13.72 -10.03
N PRO A 213 -14.42 -14.63 -10.27
CA PRO A 213 -15.83 -14.26 -10.20
C PRO A 213 -16.26 -13.79 -8.80
N ASP A 214 -15.77 -14.46 -7.73
CA ASP A 214 -16.03 -14.05 -6.33
C ASP A 214 -15.40 -12.70 -6.02
N MET A 215 -14.14 -12.48 -6.46
CA MET A 215 -13.44 -11.23 -6.27
C MET A 215 -14.15 -10.05 -6.95
N VAL A 216 -14.58 -10.23 -8.20
CA VAL A 216 -15.35 -9.22 -8.95
C VAL A 216 -16.68 -8.93 -8.25
N SER A 217 -17.39 -9.96 -7.82
CA SER A 217 -18.67 -9.81 -7.13
C SER A 217 -18.53 -9.05 -5.81
N ARG A 218 -17.51 -9.36 -5.00
CA ARG A 218 -17.33 -8.81 -3.65
C ARG A 218 -16.49 -7.53 -3.59
N GLY A 219 -15.75 -7.23 -4.67
CA GLY A 219 -14.87 -6.07 -4.76
C GLY A 219 -13.69 -6.09 -3.79
N ILE A 220 -12.96 -5.00 -3.73
CA ILE A 220 -11.81 -4.86 -2.82
C ILE A 220 -12.27 -5.05 -1.37
N ALA A 221 -13.37 -4.40 -0.96
CA ALA A 221 -13.86 -4.42 0.40
C ALA A 221 -14.21 -5.82 0.92
N GLY A 222 -14.76 -6.68 0.08
CA GLY A 222 -15.21 -8.02 0.48
C GLY A 222 -14.30 -9.16 -0.01
N GLY A 223 -13.59 -8.97 -1.12
CA GLY A 223 -12.81 -10.00 -1.80
C GLY A 223 -11.34 -10.00 -1.41
N GLN A 224 -10.69 -8.83 -1.34
CA GLN A 224 -9.24 -8.74 -1.17
C GLN A 224 -8.78 -9.18 0.22
N TYR A 225 -9.47 -8.77 1.27
CA TYR A 225 -9.03 -8.99 2.65
C TYR A 225 -8.87 -10.47 3.03
N GLN A 226 -9.62 -11.38 2.40
CA GLN A 226 -9.50 -12.82 2.67
C GLN A 226 -8.11 -13.37 2.37
N PHE A 227 -7.29 -12.67 1.59
CA PHE A 227 -5.93 -13.07 1.22
C PHE A 227 -4.86 -12.38 2.08
N ALA A 228 -5.25 -11.43 2.95
CA ALA A 228 -4.31 -10.78 3.86
C ALA A 228 -3.71 -11.80 4.83
N ASN A 229 -2.39 -11.79 4.95
CA ASN A 229 -1.64 -12.64 5.87
C ASN A 229 -1.90 -14.16 5.73
N GLN A 230 -2.34 -14.59 4.55
CA GLN A 230 -2.54 -16.01 4.24
C GLN A 230 -1.25 -16.63 3.69
N SER A 231 -1.21 -17.97 3.68
CA SER A 231 -0.14 -18.75 3.07
C SER A 231 -0.72 -19.73 2.05
N GLY A 232 0.04 -20.05 1.00
CA GLY A 232 -0.32 -21.10 0.04
C GLY A 232 -1.28 -20.68 -1.07
N HIS A 233 -1.64 -19.39 -1.17
CA HIS A 233 -2.45 -18.85 -2.27
C HIS A 233 -1.68 -17.76 -3.02
N SER A 234 -1.80 -17.71 -4.34
CA SER A 234 -1.05 -16.74 -5.15
C SER A 234 -1.46 -15.28 -4.90
N LEU A 235 -2.72 -15.03 -4.56
CA LEU A 235 -3.23 -13.71 -4.18
C LEU A 235 -2.89 -13.29 -2.75
N ALA A 236 -2.26 -14.18 -1.95
CA ALA A 236 -1.89 -13.86 -0.57
C ALA A 236 -0.86 -12.74 -0.53
N TYR A 237 -1.03 -11.84 0.44
CA TYR A 237 -0.15 -10.70 0.67
C TYR A 237 0.07 -10.43 2.16
N ALA A 238 1.20 -9.82 2.49
CA ALA A 238 1.55 -9.44 3.85
C ALA A 238 1.01 -8.05 4.19
N SER A 239 0.54 -7.90 5.43
CA SER A 239 0.20 -6.61 6.01
C SER A 239 0.37 -6.64 7.52
N VAL A 240 0.54 -5.49 8.14
CA VAL A 240 0.49 -5.33 9.60
C VAL A 240 -0.92 -4.89 9.97
N ASP A 241 -1.74 -5.80 10.49
CA ASP A 241 -3.19 -5.63 10.69
C ASP A 241 -3.70 -6.07 12.08
N GLY A 242 -2.78 -6.36 12.98
CA GLY A 242 -3.09 -6.90 14.32
C GLY A 242 -3.09 -8.43 14.38
N SER A 243 -2.99 -9.13 13.25
CA SER A 243 -2.82 -10.57 13.14
C SER A 243 -1.34 -10.96 12.94
N GLN A 244 -1.05 -12.24 12.72
CA GLN A 244 0.30 -12.67 12.39
C GLN A 244 0.63 -12.36 10.93
N THR A 245 1.56 -11.44 10.69
CA THR A 245 2.01 -11.05 9.34
C THR A 245 2.66 -12.23 8.62
N ARG A 246 2.17 -12.53 7.42
CA ARG A 246 2.66 -13.58 6.51
C ARG A 246 2.40 -13.13 5.07
N GLY A 247 3.23 -13.64 4.13
CA GLY A 247 3.05 -13.36 2.70
C GLY A 247 4.37 -13.44 1.96
N LYS A 248 4.31 -13.50 0.64
CA LYS A 248 5.49 -13.50 -0.25
C LYS A 248 6.14 -12.10 -0.35
N ASP A 249 5.42 -11.08 0.02
CA ASP A 249 5.80 -9.67 0.08
C ASP A 249 6.22 -9.22 1.50
N LEU A 250 6.74 -10.17 2.28
CA LEU A 250 7.47 -9.95 3.52
C LEU A 250 8.96 -10.24 3.27
N LEU A 251 9.80 -9.21 3.35
CA LEU A 251 11.23 -9.32 3.10
C LEU A 251 12.04 -8.76 4.27
N TYR A 252 13.03 -9.52 4.70
CA TYR A 252 14.03 -9.09 5.67
C TYR A 252 15.44 -9.45 5.19
N PHE A 253 16.37 -8.50 5.29
CA PHE A 253 17.78 -8.71 5.03
C PHE A 253 18.63 -7.66 5.76
N SER A 254 19.95 -7.86 5.79
CA SER A 254 20.89 -6.88 6.31
C SER A 254 22.08 -6.67 5.37
N ARG A 255 22.74 -5.52 5.53
CA ARG A 255 24.02 -5.19 4.86
C ARG A 255 24.94 -4.49 5.84
N PRO A 256 26.27 -4.64 5.73
CA PRO A 256 27.20 -3.82 6.49
C PRO A 256 26.89 -2.33 6.33
N VAL A 257 26.87 -1.58 7.41
CA VAL A 257 26.61 -0.11 7.38
C VAL A 257 27.63 0.58 6.46
N ALA A 258 28.87 0.05 6.39
CA ALA A 258 29.92 0.60 5.53
C ALA A 258 29.60 0.53 4.02
N ASP A 259 28.71 -0.39 3.61
CA ASP A 259 28.28 -0.59 2.21
C ASP A 259 27.05 0.26 1.85
N VAL A 260 26.47 0.98 2.82
CA VAL A 260 25.26 1.78 2.65
C VAL A 260 25.61 3.27 2.63
N GLN A 261 25.56 3.88 1.44
CA GLN A 261 25.83 5.30 1.24
C GLN A 261 24.57 6.14 1.28
N SER A 262 23.44 5.59 0.80
CA SER A 262 22.12 6.23 0.87
C SER A 262 21.01 5.18 0.99
N ILE A 263 19.88 5.61 1.56
CA ILE A 263 18.65 4.84 1.68
C ILE A 263 17.49 5.76 1.30
N GLU A 264 16.60 5.28 0.48
CA GLU A 264 15.28 5.87 0.29
C GLU A 264 14.22 4.82 0.61
N LEU A 265 13.35 5.14 1.57
CA LEU A 265 12.14 4.39 1.89
C LEU A 265 10.95 5.15 1.32
N PHE A 266 10.03 4.46 0.63
CA PHE A 266 8.91 5.12 -0.03
C PHE A 266 7.64 4.27 -0.01
N THR A 267 6.48 4.93 -0.09
CA THR A 267 5.17 4.27 -0.22
C THR A 267 4.77 4.13 -1.69
N ASP A 268 3.77 3.31 -1.99
CA ASP A 268 3.33 2.95 -3.34
C ASP A 268 2.69 4.10 -4.13
N GLY A 269 2.40 5.23 -3.48
CA GLY A 269 1.97 6.45 -4.15
C GLY A 269 3.02 7.04 -5.13
N TYR A 270 4.30 6.63 -5.00
CA TYR A 270 5.33 6.86 -6.01
C TYR A 270 5.37 5.70 -7.00
N MET A 271 4.88 5.94 -8.22
CA MET A 271 4.74 4.93 -9.27
C MET A 271 6.06 4.46 -9.88
N SER A 272 7.12 5.27 -9.77
CA SER A 272 8.48 4.93 -10.19
C SER A 272 9.52 5.70 -9.40
N CYS A 273 10.75 5.18 -9.39
CA CYS A 273 11.88 5.84 -8.75
C CYS A 273 12.55 6.85 -9.69
N PRO A 274 13.02 8.01 -9.20
CA PRO A 274 13.76 8.97 -10.00
C PRO A 274 15.09 8.39 -10.47
N GLN A 275 15.51 8.71 -11.69
CA GLN A 275 16.81 8.32 -12.22
C GLN A 275 17.89 9.25 -11.70
N GLY A 276 18.87 8.72 -10.97
CA GLY A 276 20.09 9.43 -10.57
C GLY A 276 19.95 10.41 -9.41
N GLY A 277 18.76 10.84 -9.03
CA GLY A 277 18.52 11.72 -7.90
C GLY A 277 18.14 10.96 -6.63
N VAL A 278 18.53 11.48 -5.47
CA VAL A 278 18.24 10.88 -4.15
C VAL A 278 17.53 11.86 -3.19
N SER A 279 17.23 13.08 -3.64
CA SER A 279 16.51 14.06 -2.83
C SER A 279 15.01 13.87 -2.91
N VAL A 280 14.28 14.31 -1.90
CA VAL A 280 12.80 14.33 -1.93
C VAL A 280 12.27 15.17 -3.11
N MET A 281 13.00 16.19 -3.54
CA MET A 281 12.63 17.01 -4.71
C MET A 281 12.76 16.24 -6.03
N ASP A 282 13.73 15.32 -6.15
CA ASP A 282 13.86 14.45 -7.32
C ASP A 282 12.67 13.48 -7.38
N TRP A 283 12.20 12.97 -6.24
CA TRP A 283 11.02 12.12 -6.14
C TRP A 283 9.75 12.86 -6.55
N GLU A 284 9.56 14.11 -6.08
CA GLU A 284 8.40 14.94 -6.47
C GLU A 284 8.44 15.32 -7.95
N ALA A 285 9.60 15.65 -8.49
CA ALA A 285 9.75 15.94 -9.93
C ALA A 285 9.41 14.69 -10.77
N ASN A 286 9.86 13.51 -10.33
CA ASN A 286 9.52 12.26 -10.99
C ASN A 286 8.03 11.93 -10.88
N PHE A 287 7.43 12.10 -9.69
CA PHE A 287 5.98 11.94 -9.50
C PHE A 287 5.17 12.86 -10.41
N ALA A 288 5.52 14.15 -10.49
CA ALA A 288 4.84 15.10 -11.35
C ALA A 288 4.89 14.71 -12.83
N LYS A 289 6.02 14.14 -13.29
CA LYS A 289 6.17 13.60 -14.65
C LYS A 289 5.29 12.37 -14.87
N ASP A 290 5.29 11.42 -13.93
CA ASP A 290 4.51 10.19 -14.02
C ASP A 290 3.01 10.48 -13.97
N GLU A 291 2.58 11.40 -13.10
CA GLU A 291 1.20 11.88 -12.99
C GLU A 291 0.73 12.56 -14.28
N ALA A 292 1.57 13.42 -14.88
CA ALA A 292 1.25 14.08 -16.14
C ALA A 292 1.16 13.08 -17.32
N GLN A 293 1.94 11.99 -17.28
CA GLN A 293 1.94 10.98 -18.33
C GLN A 293 0.69 10.08 -18.29
N ASP A 294 0.20 9.73 -17.10
CA ASP A 294 -0.94 8.83 -16.92
C ASP A 294 -1.80 9.24 -15.70
N PRO A 295 -2.50 10.39 -15.77
CA PRO A 295 -3.28 10.90 -14.63
C PRO A 295 -4.45 9.98 -14.28
N GLU A 296 -5.05 9.33 -15.27
CA GLU A 296 -6.18 8.40 -15.06
C GLU A 296 -5.75 7.01 -14.56
N LYS A 297 -4.43 6.72 -14.52
CA LYS A 297 -3.88 5.40 -14.15
C LYS A 297 -4.51 4.25 -14.95
N ILE A 298 -4.52 4.41 -16.27
CA ILE A 298 -5.08 3.41 -17.21
C ILE A 298 -4.07 2.92 -18.23
N GLY A 299 -2.87 3.51 -18.24
CA GLY A 299 -1.78 3.21 -19.17
C GLY A 299 -0.59 2.59 -18.48
N ARG A 300 0.55 3.29 -18.59
CA ARG A 300 1.84 2.82 -18.03
C ARG A 300 1.80 2.58 -16.52
N TYR A 301 1.06 3.40 -15.81
CA TYR A 301 0.93 3.37 -14.36
C TYR A 301 -0.47 2.91 -13.95
N ALA A 302 -1.05 1.98 -14.71
CA ALA A 302 -2.36 1.42 -14.39
C ALA A 302 -2.40 0.87 -12.96
N GLY A 303 -3.43 1.25 -12.21
CA GLY A 303 -3.56 0.90 -10.81
C GLY A 303 -5.03 0.72 -10.38
N VAL A 304 -5.23 0.36 -9.14
CA VAL A 304 -6.57 0.13 -8.56
C VAL A 304 -7.38 1.41 -8.36
N LYS A 305 -6.72 2.56 -8.43
CA LYS A 305 -7.33 3.90 -8.30
C LYS A 305 -6.73 4.82 -9.36
N GLY A 306 -7.51 5.80 -9.84
CA GLY A 306 -7.03 6.90 -10.68
C GLY A 306 -6.99 8.22 -9.91
N SER A 307 -6.37 9.23 -10.50
CA SER A 307 -6.43 10.60 -9.99
C SER A 307 -7.68 11.34 -10.49
N SER A 308 -8.09 12.36 -9.76
CA SER A 308 -9.21 13.25 -10.07
C SER A 308 -8.82 14.72 -9.81
N GLN A 309 -9.74 15.64 -9.98
CA GLN A 309 -9.50 17.05 -9.62
C GLN A 309 -9.30 17.24 -8.11
N ALA A 310 -9.94 16.41 -7.28
CA ALA A 310 -9.86 16.49 -5.82
C ALA A 310 -8.76 15.62 -5.20
N TYR A 311 -8.34 14.54 -5.87
CA TYR A 311 -7.45 13.53 -5.31
C TYR A 311 -6.39 13.08 -6.31
N PHE A 312 -5.18 12.80 -5.82
CA PHE A 312 -4.24 11.89 -6.45
C PHE A 312 -4.69 10.43 -6.28
N SER A 313 -4.08 9.51 -7.00
CA SER A 313 -4.40 8.08 -6.89
C SER A 313 -4.16 7.53 -5.48
N ASP A 314 -3.08 7.97 -4.81
CA ASP A 314 -2.78 7.60 -3.43
C ASP A 314 -2.01 8.67 -2.65
N ASP A 315 -1.93 8.51 -1.33
CA ASP A 315 -0.97 9.22 -0.48
C ASP A 315 0.45 8.84 -0.94
N ARG A 316 1.43 9.71 -0.77
CA ARG A 316 2.81 9.42 -1.14
C ARG A 316 3.80 9.95 -0.12
N THR A 317 4.72 9.09 0.25
CA THR A 317 5.70 9.39 1.28
C THR A 317 7.07 8.90 0.84
N VAL A 318 8.09 9.71 1.04
CA VAL A 318 9.49 9.32 0.86
C VAL A 318 10.34 9.84 2.00
N LEU A 319 11.23 8.98 2.48
CA LEU A 319 12.29 9.30 3.45
C LEU A 319 13.63 9.00 2.80
N SER A 320 14.46 10.03 2.62
CA SER A 320 15.78 9.91 1.99
C SER A 320 16.90 10.23 2.98
N LEU A 321 17.88 9.35 3.03
CA LEU A 321 19.03 9.40 3.91
C LEU A 321 20.33 9.30 3.12
N SER A 322 21.39 10.03 3.55
CA SER A 322 22.77 9.78 3.11
C SER A 322 23.71 9.71 4.30
N PHE A 323 24.69 8.81 4.21
CA PHE A 323 25.67 8.54 5.26
C PHE A 323 27.07 9.05 4.92
#